data_0b40ba9f8f8007f11ac2171da76131b4
#
_entry.id   0b40ba9f8f8007f11ac2171da76131b4
#
_cell.length_a   1.000
_cell.length_b   1.000
_cell.length_c   1.000
_cell.angle_alpha   90.00
_cell.angle_beta   90.00
_cell.angle_gamma   90.00
#
_symmetry.space_group_name_H-M   'P 1'
#
loop_
_entity.id
_entity.type
_entity.pdbx_description
1 polymer ?
#
loop_
_entity_poly.entity_id
_entity_poly.type
_entity_poly.pdbx_seq_one_letter_code
_entity_poly.pdbx_strand_id
1 'polypeptide(L)'
;MVVVAGTPGSGKTSVLMHAVKDLVRAGHSPALVKIDCMWTEDDARFKRLNVPVAVGLSKDMCPDHYAIYNFDEMLEWAEAQKADTLLNETAGLCLRCAPYPDKALAICVIDVTTGPNSPLKVGPLLTTADAAVMTKGDLVSQAEREVFRERILEANPGCRIIEANGLSGKGSAELAELIKGWPDISGEMVLRPNPPLAICTLCT
;
A
#
# COMPACT_ATOMS: atom_id res chain seq x y z
N MET A 1 4.93 -10.78 -2.03
CA MET A 1 4.60 -9.44 -2.62
C MET A 1 3.59 -8.70 -1.76
N VAL A 2 3.76 -7.41 -1.62
CA VAL A 2 2.85 -6.51 -0.90
C VAL A 2 2.48 -5.35 -1.81
N VAL A 3 1.20 -5.02 -1.90
CA VAL A 3 0.72 -3.85 -2.63
C VAL A 3 0.12 -2.86 -1.64
N VAL A 4 0.67 -1.66 -1.62
CA VAL A 4 0.26 -0.58 -0.72
C VAL A 4 -0.41 0.52 -1.52
N ALA A 5 -1.71 0.67 -1.32
CA ALA A 5 -2.52 1.70 -1.92
C ALA A 5 -3.18 2.58 -0.84
N GLY A 6 -3.91 3.58 -1.25
CA GLY A 6 -4.58 4.51 -0.36
C GLY A 6 -4.58 5.92 -0.92
N THR A 7 -5.35 6.81 -0.36
CA THR A 7 -5.51 8.17 -0.87
C THR A 7 -4.19 8.96 -0.89
N PRO A 8 -4.04 9.95 -1.79
CA PRO A 8 -2.89 10.85 -1.76
C PRO A 8 -2.75 11.52 -0.39
N GLY A 9 -1.51 11.66 0.08
CA GLY A 9 -1.25 12.28 1.38
C GLY A 9 -1.62 11.43 2.61
N SER A 10 -2.10 10.20 2.44
CA SER A 10 -2.44 9.31 3.56
C SER A 10 -1.24 8.81 4.38
N GLY A 11 -0.01 9.08 3.93
CA GLY A 11 1.21 8.69 4.66
C GLY A 11 1.79 7.34 4.26
N LYS A 12 1.39 6.77 3.13
CA LYS A 12 1.90 5.50 2.58
C LYS A 12 3.42 5.38 2.68
N THR A 13 4.12 6.28 1.99
CA THR A 13 5.58 6.31 1.95
C THR A 13 6.21 6.37 3.34
N SER A 14 5.69 7.23 4.22
CA SER A 14 6.26 7.39 5.57
C SER A 14 6.10 6.14 6.43
N VAL A 15 4.93 5.50 6.37
CA VAL A 15 4.68 4.24 7.10
C VAL A 15 5.54 3.11 6.54
N LEU A 16 5.62 2.98 5.21
CA LEU A 16 6.46 1.97 4.55
C LEU A 16 7.94 2.13 4.90
N MET A 17 8.46 3.35 4.96
CA MET A 17 9.85 3.59 5.37
C MET A 17 10.16 2.99 6.74
N HIS A 18 9.25 3.10 7.70
CA HIS A 18 9.44 2.49 9.01
C HIS A 18 9.33 0.97 8.96
N ALA A 19 8.32 0.44 8.27
CA ALA A 19 8.16 -1.01 8.12
C ALA A 19 9.36 -1.66 7.42
N VAL A 20 9.90 -1.03 6.37
CA VAL A 20 11.12 -1.50 5.68
C VAL A 20 12.32 -1.52 6.63
N LYS A 21 12.51 -0.48 7.46
CA LYS A 21 13.57 -0.48 8.48
C LYS A 21 13.43 -1.65 9.45
N ASP A 22 12.21 -1.95 9.88
CA ASP A 22 11.96 -3.03 10.82
C ASP A 22 12.17 -4.41 10.16
N LEU A 23 11.78 -4.58 8.89
CA LEU A 23 12.08 -5.77 8.09
C LEU A 23 13.60 -5.99 7.95
N VAL A 24 14.36 -4.96 7.58
CA VAL A 24 15.82 -5.04 7.46
C VAL A 24 16.48 -5.37 8.81
N ARG A 25 16.03 -4.77 9.91
CA ARG A 25 16.51 -5.11 11.26
C ARG A 25 16.23 -6.55 11.66
N ALA A 26 15.12 -7.11 11.15
CA ALA A 26 14.76 -8.51 11.35
C ALA A 26 15.52 -9.48 10.43
N GLY A 27 16.42 -8.98 9.58
CA GLY A 27 17.27 -9.79 8.68
C GLY A 27 16.64 -10.07 7.31
N HIS A 28 15.53 -9.41 6.96
CA HIS A 28 14.90 -9.51 5.64
C HIS A 28 15.58 -8.60 4.61
N SER A 29 15.40 -8.95 3.34
CA SER A 29 15.95 -8.23 2.18
C SER A 29 14.83 -7.68 1.29
N PRO A 30 14.07 -6.66 1.75
CA PRO A 30 12.99 -6.11 0.95
C PRO A 30 13.50 -5.32 -0.26
N ALA A 31 12.76 -5.40 -1.38
CA ALA A 31 12.88 -4.48 -2.51
C ALA A 31 11.60 -3.65 -2.63
N LEU A 32 11.72 -2.43 -3.13
CA LEU A 32 10.63 -1.48 -3.17
C LEU A 32 10.44 -0.90 -4.57
N VAL A 33 9.21 -0.92 -5.05
CA VAL A 33 8.79 -0.24 -6.28
C VAL A 33 7.81 0.87 -5.91
N LYS A 34 8.15 2.08 -6.30
CA LYS A 34 7.27 3.24 -6.19
C LYS A 34 6.66 3.55 -7.54
N ILE A 35 5.34 3.60 -7.62
CA ILE A 35 4.64 4.05 -8.83
C ILE A 35 4.04 5.43 -8.58
N ASP A 36 4.35 6.34 -9.48
CA ASP A 36 3.80 7.69 -9.48
C ASP A 36 3.42 8.13 -10.91
N CYS A 37 2.75 9.28 -11.06
CA CYS A 37 2.29 9.74 -12.38
C CYS A 37 3.41 10.39 -13.18
N MET A 38 3.94 11.50 -12.71
CA MET A 38 4.87 12.35 -13.48
C MET A 38 6.28 12.37 -12.91
N TRP A 39 6.41 12.42 -11.60
CA TRP A 39 7.68 12.47 -10.87
C TRP A 39 7.46 12.12 -9.40
N THR A 40 8.53 11.75 -8.72
CA THR A 40 8.49 11.52 -7.27
C THR A 40 9.83 11.90 -6.65
N GLU A 41 9.79 12.42 -5.42
CA GLU A 41 10.99 12.59 -4.57
C GLU A 41 11.16 11.45 -3.57
N ASP A 42 10.18 10.55 -3.52
CA ASP A 42 10.16 9.47 -2.54
C ASP A 42 11.27 8.44 -2.78
N ASP A 43 11.77 8.32 -4.04
CA ASP A 43 12.90 7.47 -4.36
C ASP A 43 14.16 7.86 -3.56
N ALA A 44 14.43 9.16 -3.42
CA ALA A 44 15.54 9.66 -2.60
C ALA A 44 15.37 9.33 -1.11
N ARG A 45 14.11 9.29 -0.63
CA ARG A 45 13.79 8.88 0.74
C ARG A 45 14.04 7.40 0.96
N PHE A 46 13.58 6.55 0.03
CA PHE A 46 13.77 5.10 0.11
C PHE A 46 15.21 4.67 -0.09
N LYS A 47 15.98 5.31 -0.96
CA LYS A 47 17.42 5.06 -1.15
C LYS A 47 18.24 5.19 0.15
N ARG A 48 17.78 6.02 1.12
CA ARG A 48 18.40 6.14 2.44
C ARG A 48 18.27 4.88 3.30
N LEU A 49 17.41 3.93 2.90
CA LEU A 49 17.21 2.68 3.63
C LEU A 49 18.20 1.58 3.23
N ASN A 50 19.07 1.83 2.23
CA ASN A 50 20.00 0.84 1.67
C ASN A 50 19.33 -0.45 1.18
N VAL A 51 18.12 -0.32 0.62
CA VAL A 51 17.39 -1.40 -0.04
C VAL A 51 17.27 -1.09 -1.54
N PRO A 52 17.12 -2.10 -2.41
CA PRO A 52 16.82 -1.88 -3.82
C PRO A 52 15.53 -1.08 -3.99
N VAL A 53 15.58 -0.04 -4.82
CA VAL A 53 14.42 0.83 -5.13
C VAL A 53 14.32 1.04 -6.62
N ALA A 54 13.14 0.80 -7.18
CA ALA A 54 12.78 1.18 -8.53
C ALA A 54 11.60 2.15 -8.53
N VAL A 55 11.54 2.99 -9.56
CA VAL A 55 10.45 3.94 -9.77
C VAL A 55 9.82 3.70 -11.12
N GLY A 56 8.51 3.49 -11.14
CA GLY A 56 7.68 3.48 -12.33
C GLY A 56 6.91 4.79 -12.47
N LEU A 57 6.96 5.41 -13.64
CA LEU A 57 6.20 6.64 -13.94
C LEU A 57 5.12 6.31 -14.97
N SER A 58 3.87 6.36 -14.55
CA SER A 58 2.72 5.98 -15.39
C SER A 58 2.40 7.01 -16.47
N LYS A 59 2.87 8.24 -16.32
CA LYS A 59 2.61 9.37 -17.23
C LYS A 59 1.11 9.56 -17.47
N ASP A 60 0.67 9.35 -18.69
CA ASP A 60 -0.72 9.49 -19.12
C ASP A 60 -1.59 8.26 -18.78
N MET A 61 -0.98 7.17 -18.33
CA MET A 61 -1.71 5.97 -17.88
C MET A 61 -2.12 6.10 -16.42
N CYS A 62 -3.26 5.51 -16.06
CA CYS A 62 -3.64 5.36 -14.66
C CYS A 62 -2.57 4.56 -13.91
N PRO A 63 -2.07 5.02 -12.75
CA PRO A 63 -1.03 4.32 -11.98
C PRO A 63 -1.40 2.90 -11.58
N ASP A 64 -2.68 2.63 -11.32
CA ASP A 64 -3.13 1.29 -10.97
C ASP A 64 -3.07 0.34 -12.17
N HIS A 65 -3.43 0.82 -13.38
CA HIS A 65 -3.22 0.05 -14.61
C HIS A 65 -1.73 -0.17 -14.88
N TYR A 66 -0.91 0.87 -14.72
CA TYR A 66 0.52 0.76 -14.89
C TYR A 66 1.12 -0.29 -13.96
N ALA A 67 0.70 -0.30 -12.68
CA ALA A 67 1.13 -1.31 -11.71
C ALA A 67 0.82 -2.73 -12.22
N ILE A 68 -0.41 -2.96 -12.63
CA ILE A 68 -0.88 -4.29 -13.03
C ILE A 68 -0.17 -4.80 -14.29
N TYR A 69 0.02 -3.95 -15.28
CA TYR A 69 0.73 -4.33 -16.50
C TYR A 69 2.21 -4.66 -16.28
N ASN A 70 2.80 -4.20 -15.17
CA ASN A 70 4.22 -4.37 -14.89
C ASN A 70 4.50 -5.27 -13.67
N PHE A 71 3.52 -5.98 -13.12
CA PHE A 71 3.75 -6.83 -11.94
C PHE A 71 4.78 -7.94 -12.20
N ASP A 72 4.73 -8.60 -13.35
CA ASP A 72 5.69 -9.66 -13.67
C ASP A 72 7.11 -9.07 -13.77
N GLU A 73 7.28 -7.95 -14.46
CA GLU A 73 8.57 -7.24 -14.55
C GLU A 73 9.09 -6.79 -13.17
N MET A 74 8.21 -6.34 -12.30
CA MET A 74 8.57 -5.96 -10.92
C MET A 74 9.02 -7.16 -10.10
N LEU A 75 8.38 -8.33 -10.25
CA LEU A 75 8.78 -9.56 -9.58
C LEU A 75 10.13 -10.05 -10.08
N GLU A 76 10.32 -10.12 -11.40
CA GLU A 76 11.62 -10.49 -12.02
C GLU A 76 12.74 -9.55 -11.55
N TRP A 77 12.46 -8.25 -11.50
CA TRP A 77 13.42 -7.28 -10.99
C TRP A 77 13.76 -7.53 -9.51
N ALA A 78 12.77 -7.78 -8.65
CA ALA A 78 12.99 -8.06 -7.24
C ALA A 78 13.80 -9.34 -7.02
N GLU A 79 13.54 -10.39 -7.80
CA GLU A 79 14.34 -11.62 -7.80
C GLU A 79 15.79 -11.36 -8.21
N ALA A 80 16.02 -10.57 -9.25
CA ALA A 80 17.37 -10.15 -9.67
C ALA A 80 18.12 -9.37 -8.58
N GLN A 81 17.39 -8.64 -7.72
CA GLN A 81 17.95 -7.97 -6.53
C GLN A 81 18.14 -8.92 -5.34
N LYS A 82 17.76 -10.21 -5.44
CA LYS A 82 17.76 -11.20 -4.36
C LYS A 82 16.89 -10.77 -3.17
N ALA A 83 15.82 -10.07 -3.45
CA ALA A 83 14.86 -9.65 -2.44
C ALA A 83 13.96 -10.84 -2.04
N ASP A 84 13.70 -10.96 -0.74
CA ASP A 84 12.72 -11.91 -0.20
C ASP A 84 11.30 -11.34 -0.17
N THR A 85 11.18 -10.02 -0.28
CA THR A 85 9.90 -9.32 -0.22
C THR A 85 9.86 -8.16 -1.20
N LEU A 86 8.89 -8.14 -2.11
CA LEU A 86 8.60 -7.00 -2.98
C LEU A 86 7.48 -6.16 -2.39
N LEU A 87 7.76 -4.88 -2.16
CA LEU A 87 6.81 -3.86 -1.70
C LEU A 87 6.50 -2.92 -2.87
N ASN A 88 5.26 -2.88 -3.34
CA ASN A 88 4.82 -1.97 -4.38
C ASN A 88 3.92 -0.87 -3.77
N GLU A 89 4.36 0.39 -3.82
CA GLU A 89 3.56 1.54 -3.41
C GLU A 89 2.98 2.24 -4.64
N THR A 90 1.63 2.31 -4.71
CA THR A 90 0.93 3.01 -5.81
C THR A 90 0.65 4.47 -5.48
N ALA A 91 0.41 5.29 -6.49
CA ALA A 91 0.08 6.72 -6.33
C ALA A 91 -1.24 6.94 -5.58
N GLY A 92 -2.20 6.02 -5.70
CA GLY A 92 -3.46 6.06 -4.97
C GLY A 92 -4.44 7.14 -5.44
N LEU A 93 -4.46 7.46 -6.72
CA LEU A 93 -5.29 8.52 -7.28
C LEU A 93 -6.73 8.10 -7.59
N CYS A 94 -6.98 6.79 -7.80
CA CYS A 94 -8.28 6.30 -8.19
C CYS A 94 -8.97 5.53 -7.04
N LEU A 95 -10.20 5.91 -6.72
CA LEU A 95 -11.02 5.22 -5.71
C LEU A 95 -12.00 4.21 -6.32
N ARG A 96 -11.98 4.01 -7.64
CA ARG A 96 -12.93 3.14 -8.36
C ARG A 96 -12.47 1.69 -8.47
N CYS A 97 -11.19 1.45 -8.32
CA CYS A 97 -10.57 0.14 -8.50
C CYS A 97 -9.42 -0.04 -7.53
N ALA A 98 -8.92 -1.26 -7.44
CA ALA A 98 -7.78 -1.58 -6.60
C ALA A 98 -6.80 -2.46 -7.38
N PRO A 99 -5.49 -2.16 -7.34
CA PRO A 99 -4.47 -2.93 -8.05
C PRO A 99 -3.98 -4.11 -7.20
N TYR A 100 -4.89 -4.90 -6.63
CA TYR A 100 -4.54 -5.98 -5.71
C TYR A 100 -4.63 -7.36 -6.39
N PRO A 101 -3.50 -8.06 -6.58
CA PRO A 101 -3.51 -9.48 -6.89
C PRO A 101 -4.01 -10.32 -5.70
N ASP A 102 -4.59 -11.48 -6.00
CA ASP A 102 -5.18 -12.39 -5.02
C ASP A 102 -4.17 -12.92 -3.99
N LYS A 103 -2.92 -13.18 -4.43
CA LYS A 103 -1.85 -13.73 -3.59
C LYS A 103 -0.97 -12.68 -2.92
N ALA A 104 -1.06 -11.42 -3.34
CA ALA A 104 -0.33 -10.33 -2.69
C ALA A 104 -1.04 -9.88 -1.41
N LEU A 105 -0.26 -9.46 -0.41
CA LEU A 105 -0.80 -8.74 0.74
C LEU A 105 -1.30 -7.35 0.28
N ALA A 106 -2.59 -7.13 0.38
CA ALA A 106 -3.24 -5.88 0.01
C ALA A 106 -3.38 -4.96 1.22
N ILE A 107 -2.72 -3.81 1.19
CA ILE A 107 -2.74 -2.82 2.27
C ILE A 107 -3.36 -1.52 1.78
N CYS A 108 -4.43 -1.09 2.47
CA CYS A 108 -5.02 0.23 2.28
C CYS A 108 -4.53 1.18 3.38
N VAL A 109 -3.79 2.22 3.02
CA VAL A 109 -3.39 3.27 3.98
C VAL A 109 -4.40 4.39 3.93
N ILE A 110 -5.00 4.69 5.09
CA ILE A 110 -6.11 5.65 5.22
C ILE A 110 -5.84 6.65 6.35
N ASP A 111 -6.06 7.92 6.05
CA ASP A 111 -5.83 9.04 6.95
C ASP A 111 -7.10 9.33 7.77
N VAL A 112 -7.00 9.22 9.10
CA VAL A 112 -8.15 9.43 9.99
C VAL A 112 -8.64 10.88 9.98
N THR A 113 -7.78 11.85 9.66
CA THR A 113 -8.14 13.28 9.60
C THR A 113 -9.07 13.63 8.43
N THR A 114 -9.27 12.71 7.50
CA THR A 114 -10.19 12.92 6.35
C THR A 114 -11.68 12.83 6.74
N GLY A 115 -11.94 12.54 7.98
CA GLY A 115 -13.29 12.53 8.56
C GLY A 115 -13.91 11.13 8.66
N PRO A 116 -14.88 10.94 9.57
CA PRO A 116 -15.37 9.62 10.01
C PRO A 116 -16.02 8.79 8.90
N ASN A 117 -16.52 9.41 7.85
CA ASN A 117 -17.18 8.70 6.76
C ASN A 117 -16.25 8.39 5.57
N SER A 118 -14.96 8.73 5.68
CA SER A 118 -14.00 8.48 4.60
C SER A 118 -13.80 6.99 4.30
N PRO A 119 -13.78 6.06 5.27
CA PRO A 119 -13.68 4.64 4.99
C PRO A 119 -14.76 4.12 4.04
N LEU A 120 -16.00 4.61 4.18
CA LEU A 120 -17.12 4.21 3.32
C LEU A 120 -17.02 4.75 1.89
N LYS A 121 -16.12 5.71 1.64
CA LYS A 121 -15.94 6.38 0.33
C LYS A 121 -14.71 5.90 -0.43
N VAL A 122 -13.78 5.23 0.24
CA VAL A 122 -12.51 4.77 -0.38
C VAL A 122 -12.74 3.64 -1.39
N GLY A 123 -13.87 2.95 -1.29
CA GLY A 123 -14.28 1.94 -2.27
C GLY A 123 -13.36 0.71 -2.31
N PRO A 124 -13.07 0.17 -3.51
CA PRO A 124 -12.32 -1.08 -3.67
C PRO A 124 -10.95 -1.11 -2.99
N LEU A 125 -10.27 0.02 -2.87
CA LEU A 125 -8.98 0.09 -2.15
C LEU A 125 -9.09 -0.40 -0.70
N LEU A 126 -10.24 -0.20 -0.05
CA LEU A 126 -10.47 -0.67 1.31
C LEU A 126 -11.26 -1.98 1.33
N THR A 127 -12.33 -2.10 0.52
CA THR A 127 -13.23 -3.27 0.59
C THR A 127 -12.57 -4.57 0.14
N THR A 128 -11.47 -4.51 -0.61
CA THR A 128 -10.70 -5.67 -1.07
C THR A 128 -9.33 -5.80 -0.42
N ALA A 129 -8.98 -4.95 0.56
CA ALA A 129 -7.73 -5.01 1.29
C ALA A 129 -7.75 -6.10 2.38
N ASP A 130 -6.58 -6.69 2.67
CA ASP A 130 -6.37 -7.59 3.82
C ASP A 130 -6.15 -6.78 5.09
N ALA A 131 -5.53 -5.61 4.95
CA ALA A 131 -5.27 -4.72 6.08
C ALA A 131 -5.51 -3.25 5.74
N ALA A 132 -6.05 -2.53 6.70
CA ALA A 132 -6.12 -1.07 6.71
C ALA A 132 -5.07 -0.51 7.68
N VAL A 133 -4.20 0.35 7.19
CA VAL A 133 -3.26 1.10 8.03
C VAL A 133 -3.84 2.49 8.28
N MET A 134 -4.34 2.70 9.49
CA MET A 134 -4.93 3.97 9.93
C MET A 134 -3.82 4.90 10.40
N THR A 135 -3.67 6.03 9.73
CA THR A 135 -2.60 7.00 9.99
C THR A 135 -3.11 8.28 10.64
N LYS A 136 -2.18 9.08 11.16
CA LYS A 136 -2.44 10.41 11.75
C LYS A 136 -3.43 10.39 12.92
N GLY A 137 -3.56 9.27 13.62
CA GLY A 137 -4.42 9.12 14.77
C GLY A 137 -4.02 10.02 15.96
N ASP A 138 -2.80 10.54 15.96
CA ASP A 138 -2.32 11.53 16.94
C ASP A 138 -2.92 12.93 16.75
N LEU A 139 -3.54 13.20 15.61
CA LEU A 139 -4.17 14.49 15.28
C LEU A 139 -5.67 14.55 15.63
N VAL A 140 -6.25 13.45 16.09
CA VAL A 140 -7.67 13.34 16.43
C VAL A 140 -7.87 12.72 17.82
N SER A 141 -9.06 12.90 18.39
CA SER A 141 -9.41 12.31 19.69
C SER A 141 -9.52 10.77 19.61
N GLN A 142 -9.47 10.12 20.76
CA GLN A 142 -9.71 8.69 20.85
C GLN A 142 -11.10 8.31 20.31
N ALA A 143 -12.13 9.07 20.63
CA ALA A 143 -13.47 8.80 20.16
C ALA A 143 -13.57 8.84 18.62
N GLU A 144 -12.91 9.81 17.98
CA GLU A 144 -12.86 9.89 16.53
C GLU A 144 -12.14 8.69 15.92
N ARG A 145 -11.03 8.22 16.52
CA ARG A 145 -10.33 7.01 16.08
C ARG A 145 -11.22 5.77 16.15
N GLU A 146 -11.94 5.60 17.27
CA GLU A 146 -12.85 4.46 17.44
C GLU A 146 -13.98 4.47 16.41
N VAL A 147 -14.61 5.63 16.20
CA VAL A 147 -15.64 5.78 15.15
C VAL A 147 -15.07 5.46 13.76
N PHE A 148 -13.86 5.94 13.46
CA PHE A 148 -13.22 5.68 12.18
C PHE A 148 -12.91 4.19 12.00
N ARG A 149 -12.45 3.53 13.06
CA ARG A 149 -12.18 2.10 13.09
C ARG A 149 -13.45 1.28 12.80
N GLU A 150 -14.56 1.62 13.44
CA GLU A 150 -15.85 0.97 13.17
C GLU A 150 -16.31 1.17 11.72
N ARG A 151 -16.05 2.34 11.13
CA ARG A 151 -16.35 2.60 9.71
C ARG A 151 -15.46 1.79 8.76
N ILE A 152 -14.22 1.50 9.14
CA ILE A 152 -13.38 0.57 8.38
C ILE A 152 -13.99 -0.83 8.41
N LEU A 153 -14.40 -1.32 9.58
CA LEU A 153 -15.01 -2.64 9.74
C LEU A 153 -16.38 -2.74 9.08
N GLU A 154 -17.14 -1.66 9.03
CA GLU A 154 -18.40 -1.59 8.27
C GLU A 154 -18.14 -1.75 6.76
N ALA A 155 -17.08 -1.12 6.23
CA ALA A 155 -16.71 -1.22 4.82
C ALA A 155 -16.07 -2.56 4.46
N ASN A 156 -15.29 -3.12 5.37
CA ASN A 156 -14.58 -4.40 5.20
C ASN A 156 -14.48 -5.14 6.54
N PRO A 157 -15.45 -6.00 6.87
CA PRO A 157 -15.51 -6.72 8.16
C PRO A 157 -14.32 -7.65 8.44
N GLY A 158 -13.66 -8.13 7.39
CA GLY A 158 -12.49 -9.01 7.51
C GLY A 158 -11.15 -8.29 7.59
N CYS A 159 -11.15 -6.96 7.53
CA CYS A 159 -9.93 -6.18 7.43
C CYS A 159 -9.17 -6.12 8.76
N ARG A 160 -7.88 -6.46 8.74
CA ARG A 160 -6.99 -6.19 9.89
C ARG A 160 -6.70 -4.70 9.98
N ILE A 161 -6.90 -4.09 11.13
CA ILE A 161 -6.63 -2.67 11.33
C ILE A 161 -5.34 -2.47 12.13
N ILE A 162 -4.39 -1.73 11.55
CA ILE A 162 -3.13 -1.34 12.19
C ILE A 162 -3.13 0.18 12.34
N GLU A 163 -2.92 0.68 13.55
CA GLU A 163 -2.71 2.10 13.79
C GLU A 163 -1.22 2.44 13.63
N ALA A 164 -0.89 3.29 12.68
CA ALA A 164 0.48 3.68 12.41
C ALA A 164 0.66 5.20 12.40
N ASN A 165 1.85 5.63 12.83
CA ASN A 165 2.26 7.02 12.74
C ASN A 165 3.54 7.13 11.90
N GLY A 166 3.43 7.75 10.73
CA GLY A 166 4.53 7.90 9.79
C GLY A 166 5.66 8.84 10.25
N LEU A 167 5.46 9.60 11.32
CA LEU A 167 6.51 10.45 11.91
C LEU A 167 7.30 9.71 12.99
N SER A 168 6.59 9.06 13.93
CA SER A 168 7.22 8.39 15.08
C SER A 168 7.60 6.93 14.81
N GLY A 169 7.02 6.30 13.78
CA GLY A 169 7.17 4.87 13.51
C GLY A 169 6.29 3.97 14.39
N LYS A 170 5.39 4.53 15.22
CA LYS A 170 4.43 3.70 15.97
C LYS A 170 3.63 2.83 14.99
N GLY A 171 3.46 1.55 15.31
CA GLY A 171 2.72 0.58 14.50
C GLY A 171 3.53 -0.06 13.36
N SER A 172 4.75 0.42 13.07
CA SER A 172 5.55 -0.14 11.97
C SER A 172 6.00 -1.57 12.22
N ALA A 173 6.32 -1.92 13.46
CA ALA A 173 6.71 -3.28 13.83
C ALA A 173 5.54 -4.27 13.61
N GLU A 174 4.31 -3.88 13.95
CA GLU A 174 3.13 -4.71 13.68
C GLU A 174 2.90 -4.89 12.17
N LEU A 175 3.09 -3.82 11.39
CA LEU A 175 3.02 -3.88 9.94
C LEU A 175 4.12 -4.78 9.36
N ALA A 176 5.36 -4.68 9.85
CA ALA A 176 6.46 -5.54 9.43
C ALA A 176 6.20 -7.02 9.75
N GLU A 177 5.63 -7.33 10.91
CA GLU A 177 5.25 -8.71 11.27
C GLU A 177 4.13 -9.25 10.37
N LEU A 178 3.15 -8.41 10.00
CA LEU A 178 2.13 -8.80 9.03
C LEU A 178 2.74 -9.13 7.66
N ILE A 179 3.64 -8.27 7.18
CA ILE A 179 4.33 -8.45 5.88
C ILE A 179 5.15 -9.75 5.91
N LYS A 180 5.94 -9.95 6.94
CA LYS A 180 6.80 -11.14 7.12
C LYS A 180 6.00 -12.44 7.21
N GLY A 181 4.85 -12.41 7.84
CA GLY A 181 3.96 -13.57 8.00
C GLY A 181 3.11 -13.88 6.77
N TRP A 182 3.16 -13.07 5.70
CA TRP A 182 2.36 -13.31 4.52
C TRP A 182 2.96 -14.44 3.68
N PRO A 183 2.13 -15.35 3.13
CA PRO A 183 2.62 -16.45 2.32
C PRO A 183 3.39 -16.01 1.08
N ASP A 184 4.36 -16.82 0.68
CA ASP A 184 5.08 -16.60 -0.57
C ASP A 184 4.16 -16.78 -1.77
N ILE A 185 4.41 -15.99 -2.82
CA ILE A 185 3.67 -16.10 -4.07
C ILE A 185 4.11 -17.36 -4.80
N SER A 186 3.12 -18.18 -5.17
CA SER A 186 3.34 -19.38 -5.98
C SER A 186 2.29 -19.51 -7.06
N GLY A 187 2.71 -19.82 -8.29
CA GLY A 187 1.85 -19.97 -9.46
C GLY A 187 1.23 -18.66 -9.95
N GLU A 188 0.31 -18.77 -10.88
CA GLU A 188 -0.37 -17.64 -11.51
C GLU A 188 -1.15 -16.77 -10.50
N MET A 189 -1.05 -15.45 -10.66
CA MET A 189 -1.82 -14.47 -9.90
C MET A 189 -2.97 -13.93 -10.74
N VAL A 190 -4.11 -13.70 -10.12
CA VAL A 190 -5.25 -13.03 -10.73
C VAL A 190 -5.61 -11.78 -9.91
N LEU A 191 -6.23 -10.82 -10.56
CA LEU A 191 -6.70 -9.64 -9.85
C LEU A 191 -7.90 -9.98 -8.97
N ARG A 192 -7.95 -9.38 -7.79
CA ARG A 192 -9.12 -9.45 -6.91
C ARG A 192 -10.35 -8.86 -7.58
N PRO A 193 -11.56 -9.15 -7.10
CA PRO A 193 -12.78 -8.47 -7.56
C PRO A 193 -12.60 -6.94 -7.57
N ASN A 194 -13.19 -6.30 -8.56
CA ASN A 194 -13.00 -4.88 -8.88
C ASN A 194 -11.59 -4.51 -9.35
N PRO A 195 -11.06 -5.20 -10.37
CA PRO A 195 -9.79 -4.81 -10.97
C PRO A 195 -9.91 -3.42 -11.62
N PRO A 196 -8.78 -2.75 -11.88
CA PRO A 196 -8.77 -1.56 -12.73
C PRO A 196 -9.41 -1.84 -14.07
N LEU A 197 -10.28 -0.95 -14.53
CA LEU A 197 -10.92 -1.06 -15.83
C LEU A 197 -9.89 -0.78 -16.94
N ALA A 198 -9.90 -1.59 -18.00
CA ALA A 198 -9.02 -1.38 -19.16
C ALA A 198 -9.29 -0.03 -19.84
N ILE A 199 -10.52 0.47 -19.76
CA ILE A 199 -10.93 1.79 -20.24
C ILE A 199 -11.64 2.48 -19.08
N CYS A 200 -11.11 3.60 -18.63
CA CYS A 200 -11.72 4.42 -17.58
C CYS A 200 -11.98 5.82 -18.14
N THR A 201 -13.24 6.22 -18.19
CA THR A 201 -13.66 7.56 -18.68
C THR A 201 -13.16 8.73 -17.85
N LEU A 202 -12.54 8.47 -16.69
CA LEU A 202 -11.90 9.51 -15.87
C LEU A 202 -10.39 9.57 -16.06
N CYS A 203 -9.78 8.52 -16.61
CA CYS A 203 -8.33 8.42 -16.76
C CYS A 203 -7.89 8.51 -18.23
N THR A 204 -8.84 8.55 -19.16
CA THR A 204 -8.61 8.74 -20.60
C THR A 204 -9.05 10.13 -21.05
#